data_028a92e9ed36efcb45ec68321d239b38
#
_entry.id   028a92e9ed36efcb45ec68321d239b38
#
_cell.length_a   1.000
_cell.length_b   1.000
_cell.length_c   1.000
_cell.angle_alpha   90.00
_cell.angle_beta   90.00
_cell.angle_gamma   90.00
#
_symmetry.space_group_name_H-M   'P 1'
#
loop_
_entity.id
_entity.type
_entity.pdbx_description
1 polymer ?
#
loop_
_entity_poly.entity_id
_entity_poly.type
_entity_poly.pdbx_seq_one_letter_code
_entity_poly.pdbx_strand_id
1 'polypeptide(L)'
;DAPEDQHPFWSEGVFDVEGDEGFINDIIAKGLPRDQFECVSGFYEDSLATHTLPKGMKAAIVNMDCDYYSSTVTVLEYLKPYLQNFTLIYFDDLLSFAGNPRKGQLAAINEFNKKNSDIGICACPLF
;
A
#
# COMPACT_ATOMS: atom_id res chain seq x y z
N ASP A 1 -13.60 0.55 12.78
CA ASP A 1 -13.52 0.32 11.31
C ASP A 1 -14.21 1.47 10.60
N ALA A 2 -13.54 2.06 9.60
CA ALA A 2 -14.14 3.11 8.80
C ALA A 2 -15.32 2.54 7.97
N PRO A 3 -16.41 3.31 7.72
CA PRO A 3 -17.50 2.83 6.87
C PRO A 3 -17.04 2.41 5.47
N GLU A 4 -15.95 2.97 4.99
CA GLU A 4 -15.30 2.68 3.71
C GLU A 4 -14.65 1.31 3.67
N ASP A 5 -14.32 0.73 4.84
CA ASP A 5 -13.65 -0.56 5.02
C ASP A 5 -14.62 -1.73 5.21
N GLN A 6 -15.91 -1.47 5.38
CA GLN A 6 -16.88 -2.54 5.60
C GLN A 6 -17.04 -3.42 4.35
N HIS A 7 -16.51 -4.63 4.43
CA HIS A 7 -16.59 -5.65 3.38
C HIS A 7 -17.33 -6.90 3.91
N PRO A 8 -18.25 -7.50 3.12
CA PRO A 8 -19.08 -8.61 3.60
C PRO A 8 -18.31 -9.92 3.87
N PHE A 9 -17.12 -10.07 3.31
CA PHE A 9 -16.33 -11.31 3.38
C PHE A 9 -14.96 -11.15 4.05
N TRP A 10 -14.55 -9.93 4.39
CA TRP A 10 -13.27 -9.69 5.03
C TRP A 10 -13.45 -9.44 6.52
N SER A 11 -12.65 -10.13 7.32
CA SER A 11 -12.54 -9.90 8.75
C SER A 11 -11.07 -9.88 9.16
N GLU A 12 -10.79 -9.25 10.27
CA GLU A 12 -9.43 -9.15 10.83
C GLU A 12 -8.80 -10.53 10.99
N GLY A 13 -7.54 -10.67 10.57
CA GLY A 13 -6.74 -11.90 10.70
C GLY A 13 -7.02 -13.00 9.68
N VAL A 14 -7.89 -12.80 8.68
CA VAL A 14 -8.19 -13.83 7.66
C VAL A 14 -6.95 -14.19 6.82
N PHE A 15 -6.04 -13.24 6.63
CA PHE A 15 -4.81 -13.41 5.84
C PHE A 15 -3.54 -13.23 6.69
N ASP A 16 -3.59 -13.59 7.98
CA ASP A 16 -2.44 -13.47 8.86
C ASP A 16 -1.30 -14.40 8.41
N VAL A 17 -0.08 -13.87 8.35
CA VAL A 17 1.13 -14.63 8.05
C VAL A 17 1.85 -15.00 9.34
N GLU A 18 2.29 -16.26 9.45
CA GLU A 18 3.03 -16.77 10.60
C GLU A 18 4.41 -16.10 10.76
N GLY A 19 4.42 -14.94 11.41
CA GLY A 19 5.61 -14.26 11.92
C GLY A 19 6.60 -13.73 10.88
N ASP A 20 7.34 -12.70 11.26
CA ASP A 20 8.29 -12.00 10.39
C ASP A 20 9.44 -12.88 9.88
N GLU A 21 9.96 -13.77 10.71
CA GLU A 21 11.10 -14.62 10.33
C GLU A 21 10.74 -15.61 9.22
N GLY A 22 9.54 -16.19 9.25
CA GLY A 22 9.04 -17.08 8.19
C GLY A 22 8.96 -16.35 6.86
N PHE A 23 8.35 -15.17 6.84
CA PHE A 23 8.23 -14.34 5.65
C PHE A 23 9.60 -13.90 5.09
N ILE A 24 10.52 -13.46 5.95
CA ILE A 24 11.89 -13.10 5.56
C ILE A 24 12.62 -14.28 4.91
N ASN A 25 12.53 -15.46 5.52
CA ASN A 25 13.17 -16.66 4.99
C ASN A 25 12.58 -17.07 3.62
N ASP A 26 11.29 -16.91 3.43
CA ASP A 26 10.64 -17.18 2.15
C ASP A 26 11.13 -16.24 1.04
N ILE A 27 11.31 -14.96 1.34
CA ILE A 27 11.85 -13.97 0.38
C ILE A 27 13.28 -14.37 -0.01
N ILE A 28 14.13 -14.73 0.96
CA ILE A 28 15.51 -15.16 0.72
C ILE A 28 15.52 -16.45 -0.13
N ALA A 29 14.67 -17.42 0.19
CA ALA A 29 14.55 -18.67 -0.55
C ALA A 29 14.10 -18.47 -2.00
N LYS A 30 13.32 -17.41 -2.28
CA LYS A 30 12.93 -16.97 -3.63
C LYS A 30 14.03 -16.21 -4.39
N GLY A 31 15.18 -16.01 -3.77
CA GLY A 31 16.38 -15.49 -4.43
C GLY A 31 16.66 -14.00 -4.21
N LEU A 32 15.95 -13.31 -3.32
CA LEU A 32 16.26 -11.92 -2.99
C LEU A 32 17.21 -11.88 -1.77
N PRO A 33 18.47 -11.40 -1.93
CA PRO A 33 19.43 -11.30 -0.84
C PRO A 33 18.94 -10.43 0.32
N ARG A 34 19.29 -10.80 1.55
CA ARG A 34 18.81 -10.12 2.76
C ARG A 34 19.16 -8.64 2.84
N ASP A 35 20.26 -8.23 2.25
CA ASP A 35 20.74 -6.85 2.20
C ASP A 35 20.05 -5.98 1.12
N GLN A 36 19.15 -6.56 0.32
CA GLN A 36 18.42 -5.85 -0.74
C GLN A 36 16.97 -5.54 -0.38
N PHE A 37 16.52 -5.89 0.82
CA PHE A 37 15.17 -5.57 1.28
C PHE A 37 15.14 -5.30 2.78
N GLU A 38 14.10 -4.59 3.19
CA GLU A 38 13.76 -4.30 4.58
C GLU A 38 12.32 -4.74 4.84
N CYS A 39 12.08 -5.39 5.99
CA CYS A 39 10.75 -5.70 6.48
C CYS A 39 10.43 -4.76 7.63
N VAL A 40 9.31 -4.08 7.57
CA VAL A 40 8.83 -3.17 8.60
C VAL A 40 7.56 -3.77 9.17
N SER A 41 7.66 -4.36 10.36
CA SER A 41 6.56 -5.08 11.01
C SER A 41 5.63 -4.15 11.77
N GLY A 42 4.37 -4.55 11.88
CA GLY A 42 3.33 -3.86 12.65
C GLY A 42 2.24 -3.24 11.77
N PHE A 43 1.22 -2.71 12.42
CA PHE A 43 0.17 -1.97 11.73
C PHE A 43 0.75 -0.74 11.03
N TYR A 44 0.24 -0.41 9.85
CA TYR A 44 0.76 0.70 9.04
C TYR A 44 0.77 2.03 9.79
N GLU A 45 -0.23 2.31 10.61
CA GLU A 45 -0.34 3.55 11.38
C GLU A 45 0.82 3.73 12.36
N ASP A 46 1.29 2.64 12.95
CA ASP A 46 2.35 2.65 13.96
C ASP A 46 3.73 2.53 13.31
N SER A 47 3.89 1.55 12.44
CA SER A 47 5.18 1.21 11.84
C SER A 47 5.67 2.28 10.88
N LEU A 48 4.81 2.81 10.01
CA LEU A 48 5.18 3.83 9.04
C LEU A 48 5.31 5.23 9.67
N ALA A 49 4.69 5.48 10.83
CA ALA A 49 4.84 6.75 11.54
C ALA A 49 6.29 7.04 11.97
N THR A 50 7.07 6.00 12.20
CA THR A 50 8.47 6.10 12.67
C THR A 50 9.50 5.68 11.63
N HIS A 51 9.06 4.99 10.57
CA HIS A 51 9.93 4.51 9.50
C HIS A 51 10.19 5.60 8.45
N THR A 52 11.42 5.68 7.96
CA THR A 52 11.79 6.59 6.87
C THR A 52 12.74 5.90 5.91
N LEU A 53 12.50 6.06 4.62
CA LEU A 53 13.42 5.60 3.58
C LEU A 53 14.64 6.51 3.47
N PRO A 54 15.78 6.00 2.97
CA PRO A 54 16.99 6.79 2.77
C PRO A 54 16.74 8.08 1.98
N LYS A 55 17.44 9.15 2.38
CA LYS A 55 17.29 10.47 1.74
C LYS A 55 17.53 10.39 0.22
N GLY A 56 16.62 10.90 -0.55
CA GLY A 56 16.69 10.94 -2.00
C GLY A 56 16.17 9.68 -2.69
N MET A 57 15.78 8.65 -1.95
CA MET A 57 15.14 7.46 -2.51
C MET A 57 13.81 7.84 -3.14
N LYS A 58 13.50 7.24 -4.29
CA LYS A 58 12.22 7.38 -4.98
C LYS A 58 11.67 6.01 -5.35
N ALA A 59 10.37 5.88 -5.24
CA ALA A 59 9.66 4.67 -5.62
C ALA A 59 9.57 4.58 -7.15
N ALA A 60 10.00 3.46 -7.71
CA ALA A 60 9.78 3.13 -9.12
C ALA A 60 8.50 2.30 -9.29
N ILE A 61 8.32 1.30 -8.43
CA ILE A 61 7.16 0.40 -8.42
C ILE A 61 6.68 0.27 -6.97
N VAL A 62 5.38 0.28 -6.78
CA VAL A 62 4.70 0.01 -5.51
C VAL A 62 3.67 -1.08 -5.74
N ASN A 63 3.69 -2.14 -4.94
CA ASN A 63 2.58 -3.09 -4.83
C ASN A 63 1.75 -2.71 -3.60
N MET A 64 0.51 -2.31 -3.81
CA MET A 64 -0.42 -1.87 -2.77
C MET A 64 -1.43 -2.99 -2.54
N ASP A 65 -1.11 -3.86 -1.59
CA ASP A 65 -1.86 -5.06 -1.23
C ASP A 65 -2.20 -4.96 0.26
N CYS A 66 -3.14 -4.10 0.58
CA CYS A 66 -3.52 -3.76 1.95
C CYS A 66 -5.05 -3.64 2.16
N ASP A 67 -5.83 -4.22 1.27
CA ASP A 67 -7.28 -4.46 1.33
C ASP A 67 -8.14 -3.22 1.65
N TYR A 68 -7.84 -2.53 2.74
CA TYR A 68 -8.70 -1.51 3.35
C TYR A 68 -8.39 -0.09 2.89
N TYR A 69 -9.44 0.75 2.92
CA TYR A 69 -9.32 2.19 2.69
C TYR A 69 -8.37 2.85 3.68
N SER A 70 -8.52 2.58 5.00
CA SER A 70 -7.71 3.18 6.06
C SER A 70 -6.22 2.88 5.88
N SER A 71 -5.89 1.62 5.65
CA SER A 71 -4.52 1.18 5.36
C SER A 71 -3.96 1.86 4.11
N THR A 72 -4.76 1.90 3.03
CA THR A 72 -4.36 2.55 1.77
C THR A 72 -4.08 4.04 1.96
N VAL A 73 -4.92 4.76 2.72
CA VAL A 73 -4.70 6.19 3.05
C VAL A 73 -3.37 6.37 3.78
N THR A 74 -3.12 5.56 4.82
CA THR A 74 -1.89 5.63 5.61
C THR A 74 -0.66 5.40 4.73
N VAL A 75 -0.67 4.37 3.89
CA VAL A 75 0.45 4.04 2.99
C VAL A 75 0.65 5.12 1.93
N LEU A 76 -0.40 5.68 1.33
CA LEU A 76 -0.28 6.75 0.34
C LEU A 76 0.30 8.04 0.94
N GLU A 77 -0.10 8.41 2.15
CA GLU A 77 0.48 9.58 2.84
C GLU A 77 1.96 9.36 3.18
N TYR A 78 2.33 8.15 3.63
CA TYR A 78 3.73 7.78 3.84
C TYR A 78 4.54 7.83 2.55
N LEU A 79 4.00 7.31 1.45
CA LEU A 79 4.70 7.24 0.16
C LEU A 79 4.82 8.59 -0.53
N LYS A 80 3.97 9.56 -0.24
CA LYS A 80 3.91 10.85 -0.94
C LYS A 80 5.28 11.49 -1.20
N PRO A 81 6.21 11.63 -0.22
CA PRO A 81 7.51 12.23 -0.46
C PRO A 81 8.45 11.37 -1.33
N TYR A 82 8.13 10.10 -1.51
CA TYR A 82 8.93 9.16 -2.27
C TYR A 82 8.41 8.92 -3.70
N LEU A 83 7.20 9.37 -4.00
CA LEU A 83 6.65 9.28 -5.35
C LEU A 83 7.41 10.21 -6.32
N GLN A 84 7.44 9.82 -7.58
CA GLN A 84 7.99 10.58 -8.69
C GLN A 84 7.15 10.38 -9.94
N ASN A 85 7.38 11.19 -10.97
CA ASN A 85 6.73 10.95 -12.26
C ASN A 85 7.06 9.55 -12.77
N PHE A 86 6.03 8.83 -13.22
CA PHE A 86 6.10 7.45 -13.69
C PHE A 86 6.36 6.39 -12.61
N THR A 87 6.18 6.70 -11.30
CA THR A 87 6.01 5.63 -10.32
C THR A 87 4.78 4.80 -10.70
N LEU A 88 4.98 3.50 -10.89
CA LEU A 88 3.87 2.57 -11.13
C LEU A 88 3.36 2.05 -9.80
N ILE A 89 2.05 2.17 -9.59
CA ILE A 89 1.39 1.62 -8.39
C ILE A 89 0.40 0.57 -8.86
N TYR A 90 0.61 -0.67 -8.43
CA TYR A 90 -0.35 -1.74 -8.58
C TYR A 90 -1.22 -1.80 -7.34
N PHE A 91 -2.53 -1.73 -7.51
CA PHE A 91 -3.51 -1.87 -6.45
C PHE A 91 -4.22 -3.21 -6.62
N ASP A 92 -4.02 -4.13 -5.70
CA ASP A 92 -4.56 -5.49 -5.80
C ASP A 92 -6.08 -5.51 -5.63
N ASP A 93 -6.58 -4.73 -4.69
CA ASP A 93 -7.98 -4.69 -4.29
C ASP A 93 -8.80 -3.54 -4.89
N LEU A 94 -8.33 -2.96 -5.99
CA LEU A 94 -8.96 -1.79 -6.61
C LEU A 94 -10.45 -1.98 -6.89
N LEU A 95 -10.86 -3.19 -7.25
CA LEU A 95 -12.23 -3.53 -7.62
C LEU A 95 -12.99 -4.37 -6.58
N SER A 96 -12.39 -4.67 -5.44
CA SER A 96 -12.95 -5.56 -4.42
C SER A 96 -14.30 -5.10 -3.87
N PHE A 97 -14.57 -3.79 -3.89
CA PHE A 97 -15.88 -3.22 -3.55
C PHE A 97 -16.76 -2.97 -4.78
N ALA A 98 -16.71 -3.85 -5.78
CA ALA A 98 -17.43 -3.74 -7.05
C ALA A 98 -17.18 -2.41 -7.79
N GLY A 99 -15.97 -1.86 -7.65
CA GLY A 99 -15.59 -0.58 -8.26
C GLY A 99 -16.28 0.66 -7.66
N ASN A 100 -16.83 0.56 -6.44
CA ASN A 100 -17.46 1.70 -5.77
C ASN A 100 -16.41 2.77 -5.43
N PRO A 101 -16.48 3.99 -6.02
CA PRO A 101 -15.47 5.03 -5.82
C PRO A 101 -15.46 5.65 -4.41
N ARG A 102 -16.37 5.23 -3.54
CA ARG A 102 -16.48 5.69 -2.14
C ARG A 102 -16.09 4.61 -1.14
N LYS A 103 -15.46 3.51 -1.60
CA LYS A 103 -15.03 2.40 -0.75
C LYS A 103 -13.64 1.91 -1.12
N GLY A 104 -12.96 1.28 -0.15
CA GLY A 104 -11.67 0.62 -0.33
C GLY A 104 -10.60 1.50 -0.99
N GLN A 105 -9.73 0.90 -1.76
CA GLN A 105 -8.61 1.58 -2.41
C GLN A 105 -9.05 2.71 -3.37
N LEU A 106 -10.19 2.58 -4.05
CA LEU A 106 -10.70 3.66 -4.92
C LEU A 106 -11.06 4.92 -4.15
N ALA A 107 -11.67 4.79 -2.95
CA ALA A 107 -11.95 5.94 -2.10
C ALA A 107 -10.67 6.64 -1.65
N ALA A 108 -9.66 5.87 -1.25
CA ALA A 108 -8.36 6.40 -0.82
C ALA A 108 -7.63 7.15 -1.95
N ILE A 109 -7.62 6.60 -3.17
CA ILE A 109 -7.05 7.26 -4.36
C ILE A 109 -7.77 8.57 -4.66
N ASN A 110 -9.11 8.56 -4.66
CA ASN A 110 -9.91 9.76 -4.90
C ASN A 110 -9.65 10.84 -3.87
N GLU A 111 -9.51 10.47 -2.60
CA GLU A 111 -9.17 11.41 -1.54
C GLU A 111 -7.76 11.94 -1.69
N PHE A 112 -6.77 11.08 -1.94
CA PHE A 112 -5.39 11.47 -2.20
C PHE A 112 -5.30 12.50 -3.34
N ASN A 113 -5.95 12.23 -4.46
CA ASN A 113 -5.97 13.12 -5.61
C ASN A 113 -6.65 14.48 -5.33
N LYS A 114 -7.69 14.49 -4.47
CA LYS A 114 -8.34 15.73 -4.06
C LYS A 114 -7.46 16.58 -3.13
N LYS A 115 -6.72 15.95 -2.23
CA LYS A 115 -5.84 16.62 -1.27
C LYS A 115 -4.54 17.14 -1.89
N ASN A 116 -4.08 16.54 -2.98
CA ASN A 116 -2.78 16.80 -3.58
C ASN A 116 -2.94 17.34 -5.00
N SER A 117 -2.75 18.65 -5.18
CA SER A 117 -2.87 19.30 -6.49
C SER A 117 -1.63 19.17 -7.38
N ASP A 118 -0.49 18.84 -6.77
CA ASP A 118 0.83 18.77 -7.38
C ASP A 118 1.26 17.36 -7.77
N ILE A 119 0.55 16.37 -7.26
CA ILE A 119 0.78 14.95 -7.54
C ILE A 119 -0.56 14.23 -7.62
N GLY A 120 -0.74 13.40 -8.63
CA GLY A 120 -1.98 12.64 -8.81
C GLY A 120 -1.73 11.22 -9.27
N ILE A 121 -2.59 10.32 -8.86
CA ILE A 121 -2.63 8.93 -9.28
C ILE A 121 -3.68 8.82 -10.40
N CYS A 122 -3.29 8.31 -11.55
CA CYS A 122 -4.19 8.10 -12.69
C CYS A 122 -4.01 6.68 -13.26
N ALA A 123 -5.02 6.23 -13.98
CA ALA A 123 -4.92 4.95 -14.68
C ALA A 123 -3.77 4.97 -15.68
N CYS A 124 -3.00 3.87 -15.72
CA CYS A 124 -1.91 3.72 -16.67
C CYS A 124 -2.50 3.45 -18.08
N PRO A 125 -2.20 4.28 -19.09
CA PRO A 125 -2.76 4.11 -20.44
C PRO A 125 -2.11 2.98 -21.25
N LEU A 126 -1.20 2.21 -20.67
CA LEU A 126 -0.46 1.15 -21.36
C LEU A 126 -1.17 -0.20 -21.32
N PHE A 127 -2.34 -0.29 -20.70
CA PHE A 127 -3.14 -1.53 -20.61
C PHE A 127 -4.60 -1.27 -20.96
#